data_05d16542d05430c86f5c6bd9bb34aa23
#
_entry.id   05d16542d05430c86f5c6bd9bb34aa23
#
_cell.length_a   1.000
_cell.length_b   1.000
_cell.length_c   1.000
_cell.angle_alpha   90.00
_cell.angle_beta   90.00
_cell.angle_gamma   90.00
#
_symmetry.space_group_name_H-M   'P 1'
#
loop_
_entity.id
_entity.type
_entity.pdbx_description
1 polymer ?
#
loop_
_entity_poly.entity_id
_entity_poly.type
_entity_poly.pdbx_seq_one_letter_code
_entity_poly.pdbx_strand_id
1 'polypeptide(L)'
;MNKNTKRSEEITKILDLLRAEYPDAGCALEHMDVFELAVCVVLSAQTTDVSVNKVTHGGTEVREPGQGLFDLYPTPEALAAAKQEDVMDIIKTIGMYKTKSKNIINLAKAICEKHGGKVPEDYDSLVALPGVGRKTANVILAVGFGQQRIAVDTHVFRVSHRIGLVHEKESPKQQANAKASKPASAKSAGAKSAKSAGAKSAKSAGAKEVLQTEYDLMEVLPEDRWSEAHHSLIFHGRNCCTARNPKCDQCVLDGLCEKVGV
;
A
#
# COMPACT_ATOMS: atom_id res chain seq x y z
N MET A 1 -17.38 -8.16 -31.48
CA MET A 1 -16.75 -8.35 -30.13
C MET A 1 -17.53 -7.50 -29.14
N ASN A 2 -17.89 -8.07 -28.00
CA ASN A 2 -18.61 -7.36 -26.94
C ASN A 2 -17.67 -6.34 -26.30
N LYS A 3 -18.16 -5.16 -25.85
CA LYS A 3 -17.33 -4.11 -25.19
C LYS A 3 -16.54 -4.67 -24.01
N ASN A 4 -17.11 -5.62 -23.26
CA ASN A 4 -16.43 -6.27 -22.12
C ASN A 4 -15.23 -7.14 -22.54
N THR A 5 -15.31 -7.85 -23.67
CA THR A 5 -14.22 -8.68 -24.18
C THR A 5 -13.03 -7.82 -24.62
N LYS A 6 -13.29 -6.72 -25.34
CA LYS A 6 -12.24 -5.78 -25.76
C LYS A 6 -11.52 -5.15 -24.56
N ARG A 7 -12.28 -4.75 -23.55
CA ARG A 7 -11.69 -4.19 -22.32
C ARG A 7 -10.84 -5.21 -21.56
N SER A 8 -11.26 -6.48 -21.48
CA SER A 8 -10.48 -7.56 -20.85
C SER A 8 -9.14 -7.80 -21.57
N GLU A 9 -9.13 -7.78 -22.91
CA GLU A 9 -7.91 -7.90 -23.73
C GLU A 9 -6.96 -6.72 -23.49
N GLU A 10 -7.48 -5.50 -23.42
CA GLU A 10 -6.69 -4.30 -23.14
C GLU A 10 -6.07 -4.35 -21.74
N ILE A 11 -6.83 -4.79 -20.72
CA ILE A 11 -6.33 -4.97 -19.35
C ILE A 11 -5.20 -6.01 -19.32
N THR A 12 -5.39 -7.17 -19.94
CA THR A 12 -4.35 -8.20 -20.02
C THR A 12 -3.09 -7.65 -20.66
N LYS A 13 -3.22 -6.91 -21.77
CA LYS A 13 -2.09 -6.26 -22.44
C LYS A 13 -1.37 -5.24 -21.57
N ILE A 14 -2.11 -4.44 -20.78
CA ILE A 14 -1.53 -3.51 -19.81
C ILE A 14 -0.69 -4.27 -18.76
N LEU A 15 -1.22 -5.35 -18.20
CA LEU A 15 -0.49 -6.16 -17.22
C LEU A 15 0.74 -6.82 -17.83
N ASP A 16 0.67 -7.31 -19.06
CA ASP A 16 1.80 -7.93 -19.76
C ASP A 16 2.93 -6.93 -20.03
N LEU A 17 2.59 -5.70 -20.44
CA LEU A 17 3.54 -4.62 -20.64
C LEU A 17 4.20 -4.20 -19.32
N LEU A 18 3.42 -4.08 -18.26
CA LEU A 18 3.96 -3.76 -16.93
C LEU A 18 4.88 -4.85 -16.40
N ARG A 19 4.52 -6.12 -16.60
CA ARG A 19 5.36 -7.27 -16.22
C ARG A 19 6.67 -7.30 -17.00
N ALA A 20 6.61 -7.02 -18.31
CA ALA A 20 7.80 -6.98 -19.14
C ALA A 20 8.73 -5.82 -18.75
N GLU A 21 8.17 -4.66 -18.39
CA GLU A 21 8.93 -3.48 -17.95
C GLU A 21 9.54 -3.64 -16.56
N TYR A 22 8.84 -4.37 -15.65
CA TYR A 22 9.26 -4.56 -14.27
C TYR A 22 9.27 -6.05 -13.89
N PRO A 23 10.15 -6.88 -14.51
CA PRO A 23 10.17 -8.33 -14.28
C PRO A 23 10.49 -8.69 -12.82
N ASP A 24 11.26 -7.84 -12.13
CA ASP A 24 11.68 -8.02 -10.74
C ASP A 24 10.79 -7.24 -9.74
N ALA A 25 9.59 -6.79 -10.17
CA ALA A 25 8.68 -6.09 -9.29
C ALA A 25 8.19 -7.01 -8.17
N GLY A 26 8.60 -6.72 -6.93
CA GLY A 26 8.29 -7.53 -5.75
C GLY A 26 8.35 -6.72 -4.46
N CYS A 27 8.28 -7.43 -3.34
CA CYS A 27 8.44 -6.83 -2.03
C CYS A 27 9.91 -6.42 -1.82
N ALA A 28 10.14 -5.15 -1.51
CA ALA A 28 11.47 -4.62 -1.24
C ALA A 28 11.88 -4.74 0.24
N LEU A 29 10.99 -5.23 1.11
CA LEU A 29 11.32 -5.52 2.51
C LEU A 29 12.08 -6.84 2.59
N GLU A 30 13.27 -6.80 3.15
CA GLU A 30 14.10 -7.98 3.40
C GLU A 30 13.53 -8.78 4.58
N HIS A 31 13.34 -10.09 4.39
CA HIS A 31 12.77 -10.99 5.41
C HIS A 31 13.13 -12.45 5.08
N MET A 32 13.30 -13.26 6.11
CA MET A 32 13.59 -14.69 5.97
C MET A 32 12.33 -15.55 6.12
N ASP A 33 11.33 -15.03 6.84
CA ASP A 33 10.06 -15.73 7.08
C ASP A 33 8.87 -14.76 7.17
N VAL A 34 7.68 -15.29 7.39
CA VAL A 34 6.43 -14.50 7.46
C VAL A 34 6.36 -13.64 8.73
N PHE A 35 7.02 -14.05 9.82
CA PHE A 35 7.07 -13.24 11.03
C PHE A 35 7.90 -11.97 10.80
N GLU A 36 9.10 -12.10 10.25
CA GLU A 36 9.94 -10.96 9.88
C GLU A 36 9.22 -10.05 8.88
N LEU A 37 8.56 -10.63 7.85
CA LEU A 37 7.73 -9.87 6.93
C LEU A 37 6.66 -9.06 7.66
N ALA A 38 5.90 -9.69 8.56
CA ALA A 38 4.83 -9.01 9.30
C ALA A 38 5.37 -7.83 10.12
N VAL A 39 6.49 -8.00 10.80
CA VAL A 39 7.19 -6.94 11.53
C VAL A 39 7.64 -5.82 10.57
N CYS A 40 8.30 -6.17 9.46
CA CYS A 40 8.77 -5.21 8.46
C CYS A 40 7.61 -4.39 7.87
N VAL A 41 6.48 -5.03 7.53
CA VAL A 41 5.31 -4.33 6.99
C VAL A 41 4.70 -3.37 8.02
N VAL A 42 4.65 -3.74 9.31
CA VAL A 42 4.23 -2.82 10.38
C VAL A 42 5.21 -1.65 10.52
N LEU A 43 6.51 -1.90 10.42
CA LEU A 43 7.55 -0.86 10.48
C LEU A 43 7.55 0.06 9.25
N SER A 44 7.10 -0.40 8.09
CA SER A 44 7.07 0.38 6.84
C SER A 44 5.97 1.46 6.81
N ALA A 45 5.04 1.47 7.78
CA ALA A 45 4.02 2.52 7.87
C ALA A 45 4.67 3.92 7.90
N GLN A 46 4.48 4.72 6.85
CA GLN A 46 5.08 6.05 6.65
C GLN A 46 6.63 6.05 6.75
N THR A 47 7.25 4.97 6.32
CA THR A 47 8.71 4.79 6.30
C THR A 47 9.07 4.03 5.03
N THR A 48 10.21 4.34 4.42
CA THR A 48 10.67 3.64 3.21
C THR A 48 11.16 2.23 3.55
N ASP A 49 10.98 1.30 2.61
CA ASP A 49 11.44 -0.08 2.77
C ASP A 49 12.96 -0.14 3.06
N VAL A 50 13.76 0.66 2.36
CA VAL A 50 15.21 0.80 2.62
C VAL A 50 15.50 1.21 4.07
N SER A 51 14.72 2.14 4.65
CA SER A 51 14.94 2.56 6.04
C SER A 51 14.53 1.49 7.04
N VAL A 52 13.56 0.64 6.70
CA VAL A 52 13.18 -0.53 7.51
C VAL A 52 14.31 -1.55 7.46
N ASN A 53 14.78 -1.95 6.27
CA ASN A 53 15.84 -2.95 6.10
C ASN A 53 17.12 -2.56 6.88
N LYS A 54 17.47 -1.26 6.92
CA LYS A 54 18.64 -0.75 7.67
C LYS A 54 18.58 -0.96 9.19
N VAL A 55 17.41 -1.14 9.76
CA VAL A 55 17.25 -1.34 11.22
C VAL A 55 16.86 -2.77 11.58
N THR A 56 16.32 -3.52 10.63
CA THR A 56 15.90 -4.91 10.85
C THR A 56 17.07 -5.89 10.74
N HIS A 57 18.06 -5.58 9.91
CA HIS A 57 19.24 -6.42 9.68
C HIS A 57 20.53 -5.71 10.16
N GLY A 58 21.47 -6.49 10.65
CA GLY A 58 22.82 -6.01 10.98
C GLY A 58 23.70 -5.89 9.71
N GLY A 59 24.91 -5.31 9.89
CA GLY A 59 25.84 -5.10 8.78
C GLY A 59 25.42 -3.99 7.81
N THR A 60 24.61 -3.05 8.25
CA THR A 60 24.13 -1.89 7.48
C THR A 60 24.88 -0.61 7.89
N GLU A 61 24.65 0.50 7.19
CA GLU A 61 25.18 1.83 7.58
C GLU A 61 24.68 2.30 8.95
N VAL A 62 23.59 1.72 9.45
CA VAL A 62 22.90 2.12 10.68
C VAL A 62 23.15 1.14 11.82
N ARG A 63 23.44 -0.13 11.49
CA ARG A 63 23.63 -1.22 12.44
C ARG A 63 24.85 -2.07 12.10
N GLU A 64 25.68 -2.31 13.11
CA GLU A 64 26.77 -3.27 13.01
C GLU A 64 26.23 -4.70 12.77
N PRO A 65 27.07 -5.61 12.24
CA PRO A 65 26.71 -7.01 12.15
C PRO A 65 26.25 -7.57 13.51
N GLY A 66 25.14 -8.32 13.52
CA GLY A 66 24.58 -8.87 14.75
C GLY A 66 23.80 -7.89 15.63
N GLN A 67 23.54 -6.67 15.18
CA GLN A 67 22.82 -5.63 15.94
C GLN A 67 21.49 -5.20 15.30
N GLY A 68 21.07 -5.83 14.22
CA GLY A 68 19.73 -5.62 13.63
C GLY A 68 18.62 -6.16 14.53
N LEU A 69 17.39 -5.75 14.27
CA LEU A 69 16.25 -6.20 15.06
C LEU A 69 16.11 -7.73 15.04
N PHE A 70 16.27 -8.36 13.90
CA PHE A 70 16.12 -9.81 13.78
C PHE A 70 17.37 -10.58 14.19
N ASP A 71 18.54 -9.94 14.21
CA ASP A 71 19.73 -10.54 14.81
C ASP A 71 19.54 -10.75 16.33
N LEU A 72 18.87 -9.80 17.01
CA LEU A 72 18.65 -9.81 18.46
C LEU A 72 17.32 -10.49 18.85
N TYR A 73 16.31 -10.41 17.99
CA TYR A 73 14.96 -10.93 18.25
C TYR A 73 14.43 -11.71 17.04
N PRO A 74 15.03 -12.88 16.73
CA PRO A 74 14.73 -13.64 15.51
C PRO A 74 13.38 -14.36 15.52
N THR A 75 12.70 -14.47 16.67
CA THR A 75 11.45 -15.21 16.80
C THR A 75 10.35 -14.35 17.45
N PRO A 76 9.07 -14.72 17.27
CA PRO A 76 7.97 -14.06 17.99
C PRO A 76 8.16 -14.05 19.49
N GLU A 77 8.64 -15.16 20.09
CA GLU A 77 8.85 -15.29 21.51
C GLU A 77 9.96 -14.35 22.01
N ALA A 78 11.06 -14.25 21.26
CA ALA A 78 12.16 -13.36 21.58
C ALA A 78 11.71 -11.89 21.55
N LEU A 79 10.98 -11.48 20.50
CA LEU A 79 10.47 -10.12 20.40
C LEU A 79 9.35 -9.83 21.41
N ALA A 80 8.50 -10.80 21.74
CA ALA A 80 7.46 -10.67 22.74
C ALA A 80 8.02 -10.42 24.15
N ALA A 81 9.20 -11.00 24.46
CA ALA A 81 9.91 -10.83 25.74
C ALA A 81 10.80 -9.57 25.77
N ALA A 82 10.98 -8.87 24.64
CA ALA A 82 11.86 -7.72 24.55
C ALA A 82 11.39 -6.54 25.41
N LYS A 83 12.33 -5.79 25.99
CA LYS A 83 12.04 -4.49 26.60
C LYS A 83 11.81 -3.47 25.50
N GLN A 84 10.80 -2.62 25.69
CA GLN A 84 10.45 -1.62 24.68
C GLN A 84 11.60 -0.64 24.42
N GLU A 85 12.35 -0.28 25.46
CA GLU A 85 13.50 0.62 25.40
C GLU A 85 14.58 0.09 24.45
N ASP A 86 14.90 -1.21 24.54
CA ASP A 86 15.92 -1.85 23.71
C ASP A 86 15.47 -1.87 22.22
N VAL A 87 14.21 -2.22 21.97
CA VAL A 87 13.63 -2.17 20.61
C VAL A 87 13.58 -0.74 20.07
N MET A 88 13.21 0.25 20.93
CA MET A 88 13.22 1.66 20.54
C MET A 88 14.61 2.13 20.11
N ASP A 89 15.67 1.72 20.82
CA ASP A 89 17.05 2.09 20.48
C ASP A 89 17.47 1.50 19.13
N ILE A 90 17.04 0.27 18.84
CA ILE A 90 17.31 -0.37 17.55
C ILE A 90 16.65 0.39 16.40
N ILE A 91 15.37 0.75 16.52
CA ILE A 91 14.60 1.34 15.42
C ILE A 91 14.49 2.88 15.48
N LYS A 92 15.29 3.57 16.30
CA LYS A 92 15.17 5.03 16.54
C LYS A 92 15.33 5.92 15.31
N THR A 93 15.96 5.40 14.26
CA THR A 93 16.19 6.15 13.01
C THR A 93 14.97 6.18 12.09
N ILE A 94 13.94 5.36 12.34
CA ILE A 94 12.69 5.41 11.59
C ILE A 94 11.62 6.24 12.29
N GLY A 95 10.73 6.85 11.49
CA GLY A 95 9.65 7.69 12.02
C GLY A 95 8.70 6.92 12.94
N MET A 96 8.17 7.59 13.98
CA MET A 96 7.22 7.02 14.95
C MET A 96 7.74 5.78 15.70
N TYR A 97 9.04 5.66 15.91
CA TYR A 97 9.70 4.50 16.50
C TYR A 97 9.12 4.10 17.87
N LYS A 98 8.68 5.06 18.69
CA LYS A 98 8.05 4.77 20.01
C LYS A 98 6.73 3.99 19.86
N THR A 99 5.89 4.38 18.92
CA THR A 99 4.63 3.67 18.64
C THR A 99 4.89 2.36 17.93
N LYS A 100 5.81 2.35 16.97
CA LYS A 100 6.18 1.16 16.22
C LYS A 100 6.80 0.08 17.09
N SER A 101 7.72 0.43 18.02
CA SER A 101 8.28 -0.54 18.97
C SER A 101 7.20 -1.21 19.81
N LYS A 102 6.27 -0.42 20.34
CA LYS A 102 5.12 -0.97 21.09
C LYS A 102 4.26 -1.90 20.21
N ASN A 103 3.99 -1.49 18.95
CA ASN A 103 3.16 -2.27 18.06
C ASN A 103 3.80 -3.62 17.72
N ILE A 104 5.10 -3.68 17.38
CA ILE A 104 5.74 -4.94 16.99
C ILE A 104 5.94 -5.88 18.20
N ILE A 105 6.19 -5.36 19.39
CA ILE A 105 6.22 -6.19 20.61
C ILE A 105 4.83 -6.76 20.90
N ASN A 106 3.78 -5.95 20.81
CA ASN A 106 2.41 -6.42 21.04
C ASN A 106 1.94 -7.36 19.92
N LEU A 107 2.38 -7.14 18.67
CA LEU A 107 2.18 -8.06 17.55
C LEU A 107 2.77 -9.44 17.89
N ALA A 108 4.04 -9.48 18.31
CA ALA A 108 4.73 -10.71 18.68
C ALA A 108 4.04 -11.43 19.86
N LYS A 109 3.63 -10.68 20.90
CA LYS A 109 2.84 -11.23 22.02
C LYS A 109 1.54 -11.87 21.55
N ALA A 110 0.77 -11.16 20.71
CA ALA A 110 -0.50 -11.67 20.19
C ALA A 110 -0.31 -12.92 19.31
N ILE A 111 0.77 -12.99 18.52
CA ILE A 111 1.13 -14.17 17.73
C ILE A 111 1.43 -15.36 18.66
N CYS A 112 2.22 -15.17 19.72
CA CYS A 112 2.51 -16.23 20.68
C CYS A 112 1.26 -16.68 21.44
N GLU A 113 0.48 -15.75 21.99
CA GLU A 113 -0.65 -16.04 22.87
C GLU A 113 -1.86 -16.63 22.13
N LYS A 114 -2.15 -16.15 20.91
CA LYS A 114 -3.37 -16.50 20.20
C LYS A 114 -3.15 -17.48 19.04
N HIS A 115 -1.94 -17.54 18.53
CA HIS A 115 -1.62 -18.31 17.31
C HIS A 115 -0.43 -19.27 17.48
N GLY A 116 -0.02 -19.56 18.73
CA GLY A 116 1.02 -20.55 19.03
C GLY A 116 2.38 -20.24 18.39
N GLY A 117 2.74 -18.96 18.31
CA GLY A 117 4.01 -18.52 17.73
C GLY A 117 4.04 -18.46 16.20
N LYS A 118 2.92 -18.68 15.50
CA LYS A 118 2.84 -18.62 14.04
C LYS A 118 1.97 -17.48 13.58
N VAL A 119 2.39 -16.77 12.54
CA VAL A 119 1.58 -15.73 11.91
C VAL A 119 0.36 -16.39 11.27
N PRO A 120 -0.88 -15.91 11.55
CA PRO A 120 -2.09 -16.50 10.98
C PRO A 120 -2.18 -16.26 9.46
N GLU A 121 -2.75 -17.23 8.74
CA GLU A 121 -2.87 -17.22 7.29
C GLU A 121 -4.23 -16.70 6.79
N ASP A 122 -5.06 -16.21 7.70
CA ASP A 122 -6.37 -15.67 7.38
C ASP A 122 -6.45 -14.16 7.65
N TYR A 123 -7.28 -13.48 6.86
CA TYR A 123 -7.41 -12.02 6.88
C TYR A 123 -7.92 -11.48 8.24
N ASP A 124 -8.94 -12.12 8.81
CA ASP A 124 -9.62 -11.62 10.01
C ASP A 124 -8.71 -11.72 11.25
N SER A 125 -7.99 -12.83 11.37
CA SER A 125 -6.96 -13.01 12.40
C SER A 125 -5.82 -12.01 12.24
N LEU A 126 -5.36 -11.74 11.01
CA LEU A 126 -4.30 -10.76 10.77
C LEU A 126 -4.72 -9.35 11.15
N VAL A 127 -5.90 -8.87 10.76
CA VAL A 127 -6.35 -7.51 11.10
C VAL A 127 -6.66 -7.33 12.58
N ALA A 128 -6.84 -8.42 13.33
CA ALA A 128 -6.97 -8.40 14.78
C ALA A 128 -5.62 -8.23 15.51
N LEU A 129 -4.49 -8.38 14.81
CA LEU A 129 -3.16 -8.21 15.38
C LEU A 129 -2.80 -6.72 15.55
N PRO A 130 -2.09 -6.36 16.63
CA PRO A 130 -1.63 -4.99 16.87
C PRO A 130 -0.79 -4.42 15.74
N GLY A 131 -1.17 -3.25 15.22
CA GLY A 131 -0.45 -2.58 14.13
C GLY A 131 -0.77 -3.09 12.74
N VAL A 132 -1.58 -4.12 12.59
CA VAL A 132 -1.99 -4.69 11.31
C VAL A 132 -3.34 -4.10 10.90
N GLY A 133 -3.33 -3.31 9.83
CA GLY A 133 -4.53 -2.82 9.16
C GLY A 133 -4.81 -3.59 7.87
N ARG A 134 -5.90 -3.25 7.18
CA ARG A 134 -6.31 -3.87 5.92
C ARG A 134 -5.16 -4.02 4.90
N LYS A 135 -4.48 -2.90 4.61
CA LYS A 135 -3.36 -2.91 3.66
C LYS A 135 -2.23 -3.86 4.11
N THR A 136 -1.85 -3.78 5.40
CA THR A 136 -0.81 -4.62 5.98
C THR A 136 -1.17 -6.11 5.89
N ALA A 137 -2.42 -6.47 6.23
CA ALA A 137 -2.90 -7.86 6.11
C ALA A 137 -2.84 -8.36 4.66
N ASN A 138 -3.30 -7.56 3.69
CA ASN A 138 -3.23 -7.94 2.28
C ASN A 138 -1.78 -8.14 1.80
N VAL A 139 -0.83 -7.30 2.23
CA VAL A 139 0.60 -7.49 1.90
C VAL A 139 1.16 -8.76 2.53
N ILE A 140 0.86 -9.03 3.81
CA ILE A 140 1.32 -10.26 4.47
C ILE A 140 0.75 -11.49 3.78
N LEU A 141 -0.53 -11.50 3.42
CA LEU A 141 -1.17 -12.63 2.72
C LEU A 141 -0.59 -12.82 1.32
N ALA A 142 -0.35 -11.73 0.58
CA ALA A 142 0.20 -11.82 -0.77
C ALA A 142 1.65 -12.31 -0.76
N VAL A 143 2.51 -11.67 0.03
CA VAL A 143 3.96 -11.91 0.00
C VAL A 143 4.34 -13.13 0.84
N GLY A 144 3.79 -13.22 2.05
CA GLY A 144 4.14 -14.28 3.01
C GLY A 144 3.49 -15.64 2.72
N PHE A 145 2.27 -15.61 2.19
CA PHE A 145 1.48 -16.83 1.96
C PHE A 145 1.13 -17.09 0.49
N GLY A 146 1.60 -16.25 -0.43
CA GLY A 146 1.36 -16.41 -1.86
C GLY A 146 -0.11 -16.26 -2.29
N GLN A 147 -0.97 -15.71 -1.42
CA GLN A 147 -2.37 -15.50 -1.75
C GLN A 147 -2.53 -14.35 -2.75
N GLN A 148 -3.48 -14.49 -3.67
CA GLN A 148 -3.80 -13.39 -4.58
C GLN A 148 -4.52 -12.28 -3.83
N ARG A 149 -3.83 -11.13 -3.67
CA ARG A 149 -4.32 -9.95 -2.95
C ARG A 149 -3.84 -8.67 -3.62
N ILE A 150 -4.65 -7.62 -3.53
CA ILE A 150 -4.27 -6.27 -3.92
C ILE A 150 -4.28 -5.40 -2.66
N ALA A 151 -3.18 -4.68 -2.42
CA ALA A 151 -3.10 -3.70 -1.35
C ALA A 151 -2.99 -2.29 -1.96
N VAL A 152 -4.06 -1.52 -1.93
CA VAL A 152 -4.06 -0.19 -2.56
C VAL A 152 -3.31 0.81 -1.69
N ASP A 153 -2.17 1.28 -2.22
CA ASP A 153 -1.42 2.40 -1.68
C ASP A 153 -1.58 3.64 -2.57
N THR A 154 -0.84 4.71 -2.27
CA THR A 154 -0.89 5.95 -3.06
C THR A 154 -0.39 5.77 -4.50
N HIS A 155 0.49 4.80 -4.76
CA HIS A 155 0.96 4.50 -6.12
C HIS A 155 -0.08 3.70 -6.88
N VAL A 156 -0.55 2.59 -6.32
CA VAL A 156 -1.61 1.76 -6.93
C VAL A 156 -2.84 2.61 -7.20
N PHE A 157 -3.30 3.39 -6.22
CA PHE A 157 -4.45 4.30 -6.39
C PHE A 157 -4.26 5.23 -7.58
N ARG A 158 -3.17 6.02 -7.58
CA ARG A 158 -2.90 7.01 -8.62
C ARG A 158 -2.76 6.37 -10.00
N VAL A 159 -1.97 5.31 -10.10
CA VAL A 159 -1.65 4.68 -11.39
C VAL A 159 -2.90 4.02 -11.99
N SER A 160 -3.67 3.25 -11.20
CA SER A 160 -4.86 2.56 -11.68
C SER A 160 -5.93 3.53 -12.23
N HIS A 161 -6.10 4.70 -11.58
CA HIS A 161 -6.99 5.75 -12.07
C HIS A 161 -6.45 6.43 -13.33
N ARG A 162 -5.15 6.77 -13.38
CA ARG A 162 -4.55 7.46 -14.54
C ARG A 162 -4.56 6.63 -15.82
N ILE A 163 -4.30 5.33 -15.70
CA ILE A 163 -4.30 4.43 -16.86
C ILE A 163 -5.71 3.96 -17.25
N GLY A 164 -6.75 4.25 -16.44
CA GLY A 164 -8.13 3.91 -16.72
C GLY A 164 -8.51 2.48 -16.37
N LEU A 165 -7.77 1.78 -15.48
CA LEU A 165 -8.20 0.48 -14.94
C LEU A 165 -9.46 0.61 -14.10
N VAL A 166 -9.53 1.68 -13.31
CA VAL A 166 -10.68 2.03 -12.48
C VAL A 166 -11.08 3.48 -12.73
N HIS A 167 -12.39 3.74 -12.70
CA HIS A 167 -12.94 5.08 -12.85
C HIS A 167 -13.62 5.50 -11.56
N GLU A 168 -13.50 6.78 -11.20
CA GLU A 168 -14.33 7.33 -10.13
C GLU A 168 -15.81 7.18 -10.51
N LYS A 169 -16.56 6.44 -9.72
CA LYS A 169 -18.02 6.42 -9.87
C LYS A 169 -18.51 7.83 -9.52
N GLU A 170 -19.06 8.54 -10.52
CA GLU A 170 -19.67 9.85 -10.30
C GLU A 170 -20.61 9.80 -9.10
N SER A 171 -20.31 10.58 -8.07
CA SER A 171 -21.20 10.67 -6.92
C SER A 171 -22.57 11.20 -7.38
N PRO A 172 -23.68 10.79 -6.74
CA PRO A 172 -25.03 11.29 -7.11
C PRO A 172 -25.15 12.82 -7.13
N LYS A 173 -24.24 13.52 -6.42
CA LYS A 173 -24.16 14.99 -6.43
C LYS A 173 -23.50 15.56 -7.69
N GLN A 174 -22.56 14.84 -8.33
CA GLN A 174 -21.92 15.25 -9.59
C GLN A 174 -22.87 15.03 -10.78
N GLN A 175 -23.63 13.95 -10.78
CA GLN A 175 -24.68 13.70 -11.78
C GLN A 175 -25.80 14.74 -11.76
N ALA A 176 -26.14 15.28 -10.59
CA ALA A 176 -27.14 16.36 -10.44
C ALA A 176 -26.60 17.70 -10.99
N ASN A 177 -25.32 18.02 -10.83
CA ASN A 177 -24.71 19.24 -11.33
C ASN A 177 -24.45 19.23 -12.84
N ALA A 178 -24.15 18.08 -13.44
CA ALA A 178 -23.98 17.95 -14.90
C ALA A 178 -25.29 18.24 -15.68
N LYS A 179 -26.45 18.05 -15.05
CA LYS A 179 -27.76 18.38 -15.63
C LYS A 179 -28.21 19.85 -15.42
N ALA A 180 -27.48 20.61 -14.60
CA ALA A 180 -27.87 21.98 -14.19
C ALA A 180 -27.03 23.11 -14.77
N SER A 181 -26.07 22.87 -15.68
CA SER A 181 -25.24 23.92 -16.24
C SER A 181 -25.90 24.60 -17.44
N LYS A 182 -26.65 25.66 -17.16
CA LYS A 182 -26.80 26.85 -18.03
C LYS A 182 -26.05 28.01 -17.38
N PRO A 183 -25.41 28.90 -18.17
CA PRO A 183 -24.44 29.84 -17.64
C PRO A 183 -25.12 31.08 -16.98
N ALA A 184 -24.67 31.44 -15.81
CA ALA A 184 -24.95 32.74 -15.21
C ALA A 184 -23.73 33.28 -14.46
N SER A 185 -23.42 34.52 -14.78
CA SER A 185 -22.34 35.43 -14.46
C SER A 185 -21.91 35.50 -12.99
N ALA A 186 -20.61 35.83 -12.83
CA ALA A 186 -19.84 36.08 -11.62
C ALA A 186 -20.42 37.19 -10.71
N LYS A 187 -20.33 36.98 -9.40
CA LYS A 187 -20.06 38.03 -8.39
C LYS A 187 -19.33 37.45 -7.18
N SER A 188 -18.25 38.13 -6.83
CA SER A 188 -17.33 37.89 -5.71
C SER A 188 -17.96 38.18 -4.34
N ALA A 189 -17.69 37.38 -3.32
CA ALA A 189 -17.65 37.82 -1.92
C ALA A 189 -16.98 36.78 -0.98
N GLY A 190 -15.88 37.18 -0.36
CA GLY A 190 -15.60 37.07 1.08
C GLY A 190 -15.32 35.70 1.70
N ALA A 191 -14.05 35.35 1.81
CA ALA A 191 -13.55 34.28 2.68
C ALA A 191 -13.65 34.66 4.16
N LYS A 192 -14.23 33.80 5.00
CA LYS A 192 -13.96 33.73 6.45
C LYS A 192 -13.72 32.29 6.90
N SER A 193 -12.65 32.11 7.64
CA SER A 193 -12.03 30.90 8.14
C SER A 193 -12.97 29.99 8.94
N ALA A 194 -12.98 28.69 8.55
CA ALA A 194 -13.42 27.58 9.40
C ALA A 194 -12.31 26.52 9.39
N LYS A 195 -11.33 26.67 10.27
CA LYS A 195 -10.29 25.64 10.53
C LYS A 195 -10.77 24.80 11.71
N SER A 196 -10.91 23.50 11.52
CA SER A 196 -10.67 22.35 12.40
C SER A 196 -11.60 21.15 12.25
N ALA A 197 -12.73 21.24 11.53
CA ALA A 197 -13.60 20.08 11.29
C ALA A 197 -13.29 19.31 9.99
N GLY A 198 -12.51 19.89 9.06
CA GLY A 198 -12.25 19.33 7.74
C GLY A 198 -11.27 18.15 7.68
N ALA A 199 -10.31 18.07 8.64
CA ALA A 199 -9.24 17.08 8.56
C ALA A 199 -9.67 15.63 8.86
N LYS A 200 -10.68 15.43 9.72
CA LYS A 200 -11.21 14.08 10.02
C LYS A 200 -12.15 13.58 8.90
N SER A 201 -12.91 14.46 8.30
CA SER A 201 -13.83 14.15 7.20
C SER A 201 -13.09 13.84 5.90
N ALA A 202 -12.03 14.57 5.56
CA ALA A 202 -11.19 14.33 4.40
C ALA A 202 -10.43 12.99 4.49
N LYS A 203 -9.88 12.64 5.69
CA LYS A 203 -9.25 11.33 5.89
C LYS A 203 -10.22 10.15 5.75
N SER A 204 -11.47 10.30 6.16
CA SER A 204 -12.48 9.23 6.03
C SER A 204 -13.00 9.09 4.59
N ALA A 205 -13.04 10.18 3.81
CA ALA A 205 -13.39 10.15 2.40
C ALA A 205 -12.30 9.40 1.60
N GLY A 206 -11.03 9.78 1.75
CA GLY A 206 -9.93 9.10 1.08
C GLY A 206 -9.79 7.61 1.42
N ALA A 207 -10.09 7.20 2.66
CA ALA A 207 -10.10 5.78 3.04
C ALA A 207 -11.19 4.97 2.33
N LYS A 208 -12.38 5.57 2.09
CA LYS A 208 -13.47 4.94 1.32
C LYS A 208 -13.12 4.81 -0.16
N GLU A 209 -12.47 5.81 -0.73
CA GLU A 209 -12.03 5.81 -2.12
C GLU A 209 -10.95 4.74 -2.35
N VAL A 210 -9.97 4.62 -1.45
CA VAL A 210 -8.94 3.58 -1.49
C VAL A 210 -9.56 2.18 -1.41
N LEU A 211 -10.52 1.97 -0.51
CA LEU A 211 -11.22 0.69 -0.39
C LEU A 211 -12.07 0.38 -1.63
N GLN A 212 -12.74 1.38 -2.19
CA GLN A 212 -13.50 1.19 -3.43
C GLN A 212 -12.58 0.82 -4.59
N THR A 213 -11.42 1.50 -4.72
CA THR A 213 -10.41 1.18 -5.72
C THR A 213 -9.90 -0.26 -5.60
N GLU A 214 -9.73 -0.77 -4.38
CA GLU A 214 -9.35 -2.17 -4.16
C GLU A 214 -10.39 -3.12 -4.74
N TYR A 215 -11.67 -2.92 -4.43
CA TYR A 215 -12.75 -3.74 -4.97
C TYR A 215 -12.91 -3.61 -6.49
N ASP A 216 -12.83 -2.38 -7.01
CA ASP A 216 -12.93 -2.15 -8.46
C ASP A 216 -11.76 -2.82 -9.22
N LEU A 217 -10.55 -2.83 -8.66
CA LEU A 217 -9.41 -3.56 -9.23
C LEU A 217 -9.62 -5.07 -9.17
N MET A 218 -10.12 -5.61 -8.05
CA MET A 218 -10.45 -7.04 -7.93
C MET A 218 -11.55 -7.49 -8.90
N GLU A 219 -12.46 -6.59 -9.28
CA GLU A 219 -13.52 -6.86 -10.26
C GLU A 219 -12.98 -6.90 -11.71
N VAL A 220 -12.03 -6.02 -12.04
CA VAL A 220 -11.58 -5.85 -13.43
C VAL A 220 -10.33 -6.67 -13.79
N LEU A 221 -9.47 -6.99 -12.80
CA LEU A 221 -8.24 -7.73 -13.01
C LEU A 221 -8.46 -9.24 -12.87
N PRO A 222 -7.77 -10.09 -13.66
CA PRO A 222 -7.75 -11.53 -13.43
C PRO A 222 -7.22 -11.84 -12.02
N GLU A 223 -7.91 -12.71 -11.29
CA GLU A 223 -7.58 -13.00 -9.88
C GLU A 223 -6.15 -13.56 -9.72
N ASP A 224 -5.72 -14.43 -10.61
CA ASP A 224 -4.39 -15.02 -10.63
C ASP A 224 -3.25 -14.01 -10.88
N ARG A 225 -3.58 -12.77 -11.22
CA ARG A 225 -2.63 -11.69 -11.49
C ARG A 225 -2.68 -10.53 -10.47
N TRP A 226 -3.46 -10.63 -9.40
CA TRP A 226 -3.63 -9.53 -8.45
C TRP A 226 -2.32 -9.13 -7.77
N SER A 227 -1.55 -10.09 -7.26
CA SER A 227 -0.27 -9.81 -6.59
C SER A 227 0.77 -9.25 -7.56
N GLU A 228 0.83 -9.76 -8.77
CA GLU A 228 1.69 -9.23 -9.84
C GLU A 228 1.32 -7.78 -10.18
N ALA A 229 0.03 -7.54 -10.42
CA ALA A 229 -0.49 -6.21 -10.75
C ALA A 229 -0.19 -5.19 -9.62
N HIS A 230 -0.36 -5.60 -8.36
CA HIS A 230 -0.05 -4.77 -7.21
C HIS A 230 1.41 -4.26 -7.24
N HIS A 231 2.37 -5.16 -7.38
CA HIS A 231 3.78 -4.80 -7.39
C HIS A 231 4.15 -3.98 -8.64
N SER A 232 3.72 -4.40 -9.81
CA SER A 232 4.00 -3.69 -11.07
C SER A 232 3.44 -2.27 -11.09
N LEU A 233 2.24 -2.04 -10.55
CA LEU A 233 1.65 -0.70 -10.42
C LEU A 233 2.43 0.18 -9.44
N ILE A 234 2.96 -0.37 -8.33
CA ILE A 234 3.84 0.36 -7.41
C ILE A 234 5.12 0.79 -8.14
N PHE A 235 5.79 -0.16 -8.82
CA PHE A 235 7.04 0.11 -9.54
C PHE A 235 6.83 1.13 -10.65
N HIS A 236 5.77 1.00 -11.43
CA HIS A 236 5.40 1.97 -12.45
C HIS A 236 5.13 3.37 -11.85
N GLY A 237 4.45 3.43 -10.72
CA GLY A 237 4.18 4.67 -10.01
C GLY A 237 5.43 5.34 -9.40
N ARG A 238 6.46 4.56 -9.07
CA ARG A 238 7.74 5.07 -8.56
C ARG A 238 8.65 5.56 -9.70
N ASN A 239 8.73 4.83 -10.80
CA ASN A 239 9.74 5.02 -11.84
C ASN A 239 9.28 5.84 -13.04
N CYS A 240 8.02 5.69 -13.48
CA CYS A 240 7.46 6.30 -14.67
C CYS A 240 6.29 7.23 -14.36
N CYS A 241 5.17 6.71 -13.86
CA CYS A 241 3.95 7.47 -13.58
C CYS A 241 4.02 8.19 -12.24
N THR A 242 5.00 9.08 -12.05
CA THR A 242 5.21 9.83 -10.80
C THR A 242 4.09 10.84 -10.53
N ALA A 243 3.95 11.29 -9.27
CA ALA A 243 2.82 12.14 -8.87
C ALA A 243 2.81 13.50 -9.57
N ARG A 244 3.98 14.14 -9.71
CA ARG A 244 4.11 15.52 -10.22
C ARG A 244 4.52 15.60 -11.69
N ASN A 245 5.51 14.80 -12.09
CA ASN A 245 6.10 14.84 -13.43
C ASN A 245 6.11 13.42 -14.03
N PRO A 246 4.98 12.89 -14.50
CA PRO A 246 4.95 11.57 -15.12
C PRO A 246 5.69 11.58 -16.46
N LYS A 247 6.46 10.51 -16.73
CA LYS A 247 7.28 10.37 -17.94
C LYS A 247 6.47 9.72 -19.06
N CYS A 248 5.39 10.38 -19.50
CA CYS A 248 4.43 9.80 -20.45
C CYS A 248 5.06 9.47 -21.80
N ASP A 249 6.00 10.29 -22.28
CA ASP A 249 6.68 10.10 -23.57
C ASP A 249 7.59 8.83 -23.61
N GLN A 250 7.94 8.29 -22.42
CA GLN A 250 8.77 7.08 -22.27
C GLN A 250 7.96 5.91 -21.69
N CYS A 251 6.64 6.09 -21.54
CA CYS A 251 5.78 5.14 -20.86
C CYS A 251 5.41 3.98 -21.78
N VAL A 252 5.63 2.74 -21.34
CA VAL A 252 5.24 1.53 -22.08
C VAL A 252 3.74 1.40 -22.30
N LEU A 253 2.93 2.19 -21.56
CA LEU A 253 1.48 2.22 -21.64
C LEU A 253 0.95 3.40 -22.44
N ASP A 254 1.79 4.23 -23.09
CA ASP A 254 1.36 5.49 -23.73
C ASP A 254 0.15 5.30 -24.68
N GLY A 255 0.16 4.25 -25.50
CA GLY A 255 -0.93 3.94 -26.45
C GLY A 255 -2.19 3.30 -25.83
N LEU A 256 -2.19 2.95 -24.53
CA LEU A 256 -3.29 2.29 -23.83
C LEU A 256 -3.81 3.11 -22.64
N CYS A 257 -3.01 4.08 -22.19
CA CYS A 257 -3.30 4.89 -21.02
C CYS A 257 -4.31 6.00 -21.31
N GLU A 258 -5.36 6.11 -20.49
CA GLU A 258 -6.36 7.19 -20.61
C GLU A 258 -5.83 8.56 -20.15
N LYS A 259 -4.66 8.61 -19.49
CA LYS A 259 -3.99 9.83 -19.00
C LYS A 259 -4.89 10.70 -18.11
N VAL A 260 -5.73 10.09 -17.27
CA VAL A 260 -6.67 10.82 -16.41
C VAL A 260 -5.89 11.64 -15.39
N GLY A 261 -6.07 12.96 -15.38
CA GLY A 261 -5.43 13.88 -14.44
C GLY A 261 -3.90 14.00 -14.60
N VAL A 262 -3.40 13.84 -15.82
CA VAL A 262 -1.98 14.05 -16.18
C VAL A 262 -1.82 15.38 -16.91
#